data_62cfa347baee1031b7fe2a12ae1989aa
#
_entry.id   62cfa347baee1031b7fe2a12ae1989aa
#
_cell.length_a   1.000
_cell.length_b   1.000
_cell.length_c   1.000
_cell.angle_alpha   90.00
_cell.angle_beta   90.00
_cell.angle_gamma   90.00
#
_symmetry.space_group_name_H-M   'P 1'
#
loop_
_entity.id
_entity.type
_entity.pdbx_description
1 polymer ?
#
loop_
_entity_poly.entity_id
_entity_poly.type
_entity_poly.pdbx_seq_one_letter_code
_entity_poly.pdbx_strand_id
1 'polypeptide(L)'
;MAVSKSTARAAAVTPDERQREAIEHVHGPLLVVAGAGTGKTTVLTRRIAALIRNGHARPSEILALTYTDNAAKEMRERVQAELRGTDVSSLRAVTFHAYCNELLKGCGRGFKVLDDKDLWIFLRKQIRELG
;
A
#
# COMPACT_ATOMS: atom_id res chain seq x y z
N MET A 1 27.62 20.83 12.34
CA MET A 1 26.36 20.96 13.09
C MET A 1 25.43 19.85 12.61
N ALA A 2 25.29 18.77 13.38
CA ALA A 2 24.46 17.66 13.08
C ALA A 2 23.03 17.92 13.58
N VAL A 3 22.07 18.02 12.67
CA VAL A 3 20.65 18.15 13.03
C VAL A 3 20.16 16.75 13.42
N SER A 4 20.07 16.52 14.72
CA SER A 4 19.42 15.35 15.30
C SER A 4 17.94 15.35 14.91
N LYS A 5 17.53 14.45 13.98
CA LYS A 5 16.11 14.13 13.78
C LYS A 5 15.64 13.33 14.99
N SER A 6 15.01 14.04 15.92
CA SER A 6 14.24 13.46 17.00
C SER A 6 13.15 12.55 16.38
N THR A 7 13.36 11.25 16.43
CA THR A 7 12.31 10.25 16.24
C THR A 7 11.39 10.31 17.45
N ALA A 8 10.44 11.25 17.41
CA ALA A 8 9.34 11.27 18.36
C ALA A 8 8.61 9.92 18.27
N ARG A 9 8.80 9.11 19.30
CA ARG A 9 8.08 7.86 19.57
C ARG A 9 6.61 8.24 19.63
N ALA A 10 5.89 8.07 18.51
CA ALA A 10 4.45 8.29 18.46
C ALA A 10 3.83 7.44 19.57
N ALA A 11 3.28 8.10 20.57
CA ALA A 11 2.52 7.46 21.63
C ALA A 11 1.49 6.55 20.95
N ALA A 12 1.43 5.30 21.36
CA ALA A 12 0.53 4.30 20.77
C ALA A 12 -0.91 4.80 20.99
N VAL A 13 -1.47 5.50 19.99
CA VAL A 13 -2.85 5.96 20.03
C VAL A 13 -3.71 4.71 20.14
N THR A 14 -4.42 4.60 21.26
CA THR A 14 -5.37 3.50 21.48
C THR A 14 -6.48 3.62 20.45
N PRO A 15 -6.78 2.58 19.68
CA PRO A 15 -7.87 2.60 18.73
C PRO A 15 -9.21 2.77 19.47
N ASP A 16 -10.10 3.58 18.91
CA ASP A 16 -11.47 3.65 19.35
C ASP A 16 -12.23 2.33 19.03
N GLU A 17 -13.47 2.21 19.47
CA GLU A 17 -14.26 0.99 19.31
C GLU A 17 -14.45 0.62 17.84
N ARG A 18 -14.82 1.58 16.98
CA ARG A 18 -15.00 1.35 15.53
C ARG A 18 -13.70 1.00 14.83
N GLN A 19 -12.62 1.63 15.23
CA GLN A 19 -11.28 1.29 14.72
C GLN A 19 -10.89 -0.14 15.14
N ARG A 20 -11.23 -0.55 16.37
CA ARG A 20 -10.97 -1.90 16.86
C ARG A 20 -11.77 -2.94 16.08
N GLU A 21 -13.06 -2.72 15.88
CA GLU A 21 -13.89 -3.57 15.03
C GLU A 21 -13.29 -3.75 13.63
N ALA A 22 -12.84 -2.65 13.01
CA ALA A 22 -12.19 -2.71 11.70
C ALA A 22 -10.85 -3.49 11.71
N ILE A 23 -10.07 -3.39 12.78
CA ILE A 23 -8.80 -4.12 12.95
C ILE A 23 -9.05 -5.62 13.13
N GLU A 24 -10.07 -5.99 13.91
CA GLU A 24 -10.37 -7.37 14.29
C GLU A 24 -11.23 -8.12 13.26
N HIS A 25 -11.84 -7.42 12.30
CA HIS A 25 -12.67 -8.04 11.26
C HIS A 25 -11.85 -8.98 10.38
N VAL A 26 -12.18 -10.27 10.34
CA VAL A 26 -11.39 -11.29 9.61
C VAL A 26 -12.03 -11.66 8.28
N HIS A 27 -13.33 -11.91 8.25
CA HIS A 27 -13.98 -12.51 7.09
C HIS A 27 -14.92 -11.55 6.37
N GLY A 28 -14.96 -11.67 5.05
CA GLY A 28 -15.87 -10.91 4.20
C GLY A 28 -15.42 -9.48 3.90
N PRO A 29 -16.16 -8.77 3.05
CA PRO A 29 -15.83 -7.40 2.67
C PRO A 29 -16.07 -6.43 3.83
N LEU A 30 -15.17 -5.46 3.97
CA LEU A 30 -15.27 -4.38 4.94
C LEU A 30 -15.04 -3.04 4.25
N LEU A 31 -15.99 -2.13 4.37
CA LEU A 31 -15.85 -0.75 3.94
C LEU A 31 -15.64 0.16 5.16
N VAL A 32 -14.50 0.86 5.20
CA VAL A 32 -14.19 1.84 6.23
C VAL A 32 -14.27 3.24 5.64
N VAL A 33 -15.27 4.01 6.08
CA VAL A 33 -15.44 5.42 5.70
C VAL A 33 -14.92 6.30 6.81
N ALA A 34 -13.93 7.13 6.51
CA ALA A 34 -13.28 7.96 7.53
C ALA A 34 -12.73 9.25 6.92
N GLY A 35 -12.83 10.36 7.64
CA GLY A 35 -12.32 11.68 7.23
C GLY A 35 -10.78 11.72 7.15
N ALA A 36 -10.24 12.85 6.66
CA ALA A 36 -8.81 13.07 6.67
C ALA A 36 -8.28 13.16 8.13
N GLY A 37 -7.10 12.61 8.40
CA GLY A 37 -6.49 12.68 9.73
C GLY A 37 -7.06 11.75 10.80
N THR A 38 -8.09 10.95 10.51
CA THR A 38 -8.75 10.03 11.46
C THR A 38 -7.99 8.72 11.71
N GLY A 39 -6.79 8.57 11.17
CA GLY A 39 -5.97 7.38 11.40
C GLY A 39 -6.25 6.19 10.48
N LYS A 40 -6.88 6.38 9.30
CA LYS A 40 -7.15 5.31 8.32
C LYS A 40 -5.95 4.41 8.07
N THR A 41 -4.80 5.01 7.79
CA THR A 41 -3.55 4.27 7.53
C THR A 41 -3.12 3.46 8.74
N THR A 42 -3.30 4.00 9.95
CA THR A 42 -2.98 3.30 11.20
C THR A 42 -3.90 2.10 11.40
N VAL A 43 -5.21 2.24 11.17
CA VAL A 43 -6.17 1.14 11.24
C VAL A 43 -5.81 0.03 10.25
N LEU A 44 -5.52 0.40 8.98
CA LEU A 44 -5.15 -0.57 7.95
C LEU A 44 -3.85 -1.31 8.31
N THR A 45 -2.84 -0.60 8.77
CA THR A 45 -1.56 -1.19 9.20
C THR A 45 -1.75 -2.17 10.36
N ARG A 46 -2.52 -1.75 11.38
CA ARG A 46 -2.81 -2.59 12.55
C ARG A 46 -3.67 -3.81 12.18
N ARG A 47 -4.61 -3.66 11.23
CA ARG A 47 -5.39 -4.77 10.70
C ARG A 47 -4.50 -5.81 10.04
N ILE A 48 -3.60 -5.39 9.13
CA ILE A 48 -2.62 -6.30 8.51
C ILE A 48 -1.78 -7.01 9.57
N ALA A 49 -1.28 -6.26 10.56
CA ALA A 49 -0.51 -6.83 11.63
C ALA A 49 -1.31 -7.81 12.50
N ALA A 50 -2.59 -7.53 12.78
CA ALA A 50 -3.48 -8.41 13.53
C ALA A 50 -3.75 -9.72 12.77
N LEU A 51 -4.04 -9.65 11.46
CA LEU A 51 -4.24 -10.84 10.63
C LEU A 51 -3.03 -11.77 10.65
N ILE A 52 -1.83 -11.21 10.55
CA ILE A 52 -0.58 -11.99 10.58
C ILE A 52 -0.34 -12.55 12.00
N ARG A 53 -0.43 -11.72 13.03
CA ARG A 53 -0.17 -12.11 14.43
C ARG A 53 -1.09 -13.21 14.91
N ASN A 54 -2.35 -13.16 14.51
CA ASN A 54 -3.37 -14.13 14.92
C ASN A 54 -3.39 -15.37 14.00
N GLY A 55 -2.51 -15.47 13.02
CA GLY A 55 -2.40 -16.62 12.12
C GLY A 55 -3.54 -16.73 11.09
N HIS A 56 -4.31 -15.65 10.88
CA HIS A 56 -5.38 -15.63 9.87
C HIS A 56 -4.86 -15.52 8.43
N ALA A 57 -3.66 -14.95 8.25
CA ALA A 57 -3.00 -14.87 6.95
C ALA A 57 -1.48 -14.81 7.11
N ARG A 58 -0.76 -15.41 6.18
CA ARG A 58 0.69 -15.22 6.05
C ARG A 58 0.98 -13.90 5.34
N PRO A 59 2.13 -13.25 5.56
CA PRO A 59 2.48 -12.02 4.87
C PRO A 59 2.38 -12.13 3.33
N SER A 60 2.76 -13.29 2.76
CA SER A 60 2.68 -13.56 1.32
C SER A 60 1.25 -13.66 0.76
N GLU A 61 0.25 -13.83 1.62
CA GLU A 61 -1.17 -13.94 1.24
C GLU A 61 -1.88 -12.58 1.28
N ILE A 62 -1.19 -11.53 1.72
CA ILE A 62 -1.78 -10.20 1.86
C ILE A 62 -1.28 -9.29 0.73
N LEU A 63 -2.24 -8.71 0.02
CA LEU A 63 -2.01 -7.66 -0.96
C LEU A 63 -2.59 -6.34 -0.44
N ALA A 64 -1.74 -5.36 -0.19
CA ALA A 64 -2.13 -4.01 0.19
C ALA A 64 -1.90 -3.05 -0.98
N LEU A 65 -2.96 -2.40 -1.45
CA LEU A 65 -2.90 -1.47 -2.58
C LEU A 65 -2.98 -0.03 -2.10
N THR A 66 -2.11 0.81 -2.65
CA THR A 66 -2.03 2.24 -2.35
C THR A 66 -2.01 3.07 -3.62
N TYR A 67 -2.06 4.40 -3.49
CA TYR A 67 -1.96 5.30 -4.64
C TYR A 67 -0.52 5.74 -4.93
N THR A 68 0.38 5.74 -3.94
CA THR A 68 1.76 6.22 -4.10
C THR A 68 2.76 5.21 -3.56
N ASP A 69 3.95 5.20 -4.16
CA ASP A 69 5.05 4.32 -3.74
C ASP A 69 5.52 4.65 -2.31
N ASN A 70 5.50 5.94 -1.93
CA ASN A 70 5.80 6.35 -0.56
C ASN A 70 4.82 5.76 0.44
N ALA A 71 3.51 5.76 0.14
CA ALA A 71 2.51 5.15 1.01
C ALA A 71 2.68 3.62 1.11
N ALA A 72 3.03 2.95 0.01
CA ALA A 72 3.33 1.52 0.02
C ALA A 72 4.56 1.19 0.90
N LYS A 73 5.61 1.98 0.77
CA LYS A 73 6.83 1.84 1.60
C LYS A 73 6.53 2.08 3.07
N GLU A 74 5.86 3.18 3.39
CA GLU A 74 5.48 3.53 4.77
C GLU A 74 4.61 2.44 5.40
N MET A 75 3.67 1.87 4.64
CA MET A 75 2.82 0.78 5.11
C MET A 75 3.64 -0.44 5.50
N ARG A 76 4.59 -0.89 4.68
CA ARG A 76 5.48 -2.02 5.00
C ARG A 76 6.29 -1.76 6.27
N GLU A 77 6.89 -0.57 6.37
CA GLU A 77 7.69 -0.17 7.54
C GLU A 77 6.87 -0.17 8.82
N ARG A 78 5.63 0.32 8.77
CA ARG A 78 4.72 0.33 9.91
C ARG A 78 4.27 -1.09 10.31
N VAL A 79 3.94 -1.94 9.34
CA VAL A 79 3.59 -3.36 9.63
C VAL A 79 4.78 -4.08 10.25
N GLN A 80 5.99 -3.89 9.72
CA GLN A 80 7.21 -4.46 10.29
C GLN A 80 7.47 -3.98 11.72
N ALA A 81 7.20 -2.71 12.01
CA ALA A 81 7.35 -2.16 13.35
C ALA A 81 6.33 -2.73 14.37
N GLU A 82 5.10 -2.99 13.92
CA GLU A 82 4.03 -3.62 14.73
C GLU A 82 4.31 -5.11 14.99
N LEU A 83 4.96 -5.80 14.05
CA LEU A 83 5.26 -7.24 14.09
C LEU A 83 6.73 -7.50 14.38
N ARG A 84 7.23 -6.96 15.51
CA ARG A 84 8.63 -7.16 15.92
C ARG A 84 8.99 -8.64 15.98
N GLY A 85 10.04 -9.01 15.23
CA GLY A 85 10.54 -10.39 15.18
C GLY A 85 9.85 -11.29 14.16
N THR A 86 8.84 -10.81 13.45
CA THR A 86 8.22 -11.55 12.34
C THR A 86 8.76 -11.01 11.02
N ASP A 87 9.19 -11.88 10.12
CA ASP A 87 9.58 -11.49 8.77
C ASP A 87 8.33 -11.17 7.93
N VAL A 88 8.22 -9.93 7.51
CA VAL A 88 7.14 -9.44 6.62
C VAL A 88 7.64 -9.08 5.22
N SER A 89 8.83 -9.56 4.84
CA SER A 89 9.44 -9.24 3.52
C SER A 89 8.56 -9.69 2.35
N SER A 90 7.78 -10.74 2.53
CA SER A 90 6.84 -11.27 1.53
C SER A 90 5.49 -10.53 1.47
N LEU A 91 5.24 -9.56 2.35
CA LEU A 91 4.04 -8.71 2.30
C LEU A 91 4.07 -7.85 1.03
N ARG A 92 3.04 -7.99 0.20
CA ARG A 92 2.91 -7.19 -1.01
C ARG A 92 2.14 -5.90 -0.73
N ALA A 93 2.86 -4.81 -0.49
CA ALA A 93 2.30 -3.46 -0.48
C ALA A 93 2.85 -2.70 -1.69
N VAL A 94 1.97 -2.41 -2.64
CA VAL A 94 2.31 -1.83 -3.95
C VAL A 94 1.24 -0.83 -4.37
N THR A 95 1.53 -0.02 -5.41
CA THR A 95 0.50 0.85 -5.98
C THR A 95 -0.47 0.08 -6.88
N PHE A 96 -1.70 0.60 -7.02
CA PHE A 96 -2.67 0.05 -7.99
C PHE A 96 -2.05 -0.07 -9.39
N HIS A 97 -1.35 0.97 -9.85
CA HIS A 97 -0.71 0.97 -11.17
C HIS A 97 0.36 -0.11 -11.31
N ALA A 98 1.23 -0.27 -10.31
CA ALA A 98 2.26 -1.30 -10.34
C ALA A 98 1.65 -2.71 -10.36
N TYR A 99 0.62 -2.95 -9.54
CA TYR A 99 -0.07 -4.23 -9.49
C TYR A 99 -0.78 -4.56 -10.82
N CYS A 100 -1.54 -3.60 -11.37
CA CYS A 100 -2.20 -3.79 -12.67
C CYS A 100 -1.19 -4.04 -13.80
N ASN A 101 -0.05 -3.35 -13.78
CA ASN A 101 1.03 -3.56 -14.74
C ASN A 101 1.60 -4.98 -14.65
N GLU A 102 1.81 -5.51 -13.44
CA GLU A 102 2.23 -6.90 -13.25
C GLU A 102 1.21 -7.90 -13.78
N LEU A 103 -0.09 -7.68 -13.47
CA LEU A 103 -1.17 -8.54 -13.98
C LEU A 103 -1.20 -8.58 -15.51
N LEU A 104 -1.14 -7.42 -16.15
CA LEU A 104 -1.16 -7.31 -17.61
C LEU A 104 0.04 -8.00 -18.26
N LYS A 105 1.22 -7.86 -17.68
CA LYS A 105 2.43 -8.58 -18.12
C LYS A 105 2.27 -10.09 -17.98
N GLY A 106 1.70 -10.54 -16.86
CA GLY A 106 1.42 -11.95 -16.61
C GLY A 106 0.41 -12.58 -17.58
N CYS A 107 -0.50 -11.76 -18.15
CA CYS A 107 -1.44 -12.20 -19.18
C CYS A 107 -0.82 -12.33 -20.59
N GLY A 108 0.50 -12.22 -20.72
CA GLY A 108 1.20 -12.38 -22.01
C GLY A 108 0.99 -11.24 -23.01
N ARG A 109 0.37 -10.15 -22.61
CA ARG A 109 0.23 -8.95 -23.44
C ARG A 109 1.50 -8.12 -23.33
N GLY A 110 2.34 -8.19 -24.37
CA GLY A 110 3.48 -7.28 -24.51
C GLY A 110 2.99 -5.85 -24.69
N PHE A 111 3.17 -5.01 -23.69
CA PHE A 111 2.95 -3.56 -23.79
C PHE A 111 4.12 -2.82 -23.12
N LYS A 112 4.39 -1.64 -23.65
CA LYS A 112 5.37 -0.72 -23.06
C LYS A 112 4.57 0.40 -22.37
N VAL A 113 4.88 0.66 -21.11
CA VAL A 113 4.36 1.85 -20.44
C VAL A 113 5.14 3.04 -21.00
N LEU A 114 4.42 3.99 -21.58
CA LEU A 114 5.01 5.22 -22.09
C LEU A 114 5.16 6.20 -20.93
N ASP A 115 6.34 6.78 -20.79
CA ASP A 115 6.50 7.97 -19.96
C ASP A 115 5.93 9.22 -20.68
N ASP A 116 5.88 10.37 -19.99
CA ASP A 116 5.29 11.59 -20.54
C ASP A 116 5.98 12.05 -21.85
N LYS A 117 7.28 11.81 -21.99
CA LYS A 117 8.05 12.13 -23.18
C LYS A 117 7.73 11.18 -24.33
N ASP A 118 7.73 9.88 -24.05
CA ASP A 118 7.37 8.82 -25.00
C ASP A 118 5.92 9.03 -25.50
N LEU A 119 4.99 9.34 -24.60
CA LEU A 119 3.60 9.64 -24.94
C LEU A 119 3.51 10.86 -25.86
N TRP A 120 4.22 11.94 -25.57
CA TRP A 120 4.22 13.15 -26.39
C TRP A 120 4.81 12.89 -27.79
N ILE A 121 5.91 12.13 -27.89
CA ILE A 121 6.51 11.74 -29.16
C ILE A 121 5.53 10.88 -29.97
N PHE A 122 4.87 9.93 -29.33
CA PHE A 122 3.89 9.05 -29.95
C PHE A 122 2.70 9.85 -30.48
N LEU A 123 2.10 10.71 -29.67
CA LEU A 123 0.96 11.56 -30.08
C LEU A 123 1.35 12.48 -31.23
N ARG A 124 2.52 13.12 -31.20
CA ARG A 124 2.99 14.00 -32.26
C ARG A 124 3.19 13.26 -33.59
N LYS A 125 3.65 12.00 -33.53
CA LYS A 125 3.77 11.14 -34.72
C LYS A 125 2.39 10.82 -35.30
N GLN A 126 1.44 10.42 -34.46
CA GLN A 126 0.08 10.08 -34.89
C GLN A 126 -0.64 11.29 -35.51
N ILE A 127 -0.53 12.48 -34.91
CA ILE A 127 -1.11 13.70 -35.46
C ILE A 127 -0.56 14.03 -36.85
N ARG A 128 0.73 13.80 -37.10
CA ARG A 128 1.35 14.01 -38.42
C ARG A 128 0.91 12.99 -39.46
N GLU A 129 0.53 11.80 -39.07
CA GLU A 129 0.01 10.74 -39.96
C GLU A 129 -1.46 10.95 -40.31
N LEU A 130 -2.20 11.70 -39.49
CA LEU A 130 -3.64 11.99 -39.67
C LEU A 130 -3.94 13.29 -40.40
N GLY A 131 -2.97 14.20 -40.54
CA GLY A 131 -3.13 15.52 -41.15
C GLY A 131 -2.32 15.76 -42.35
#